data_c3ccca284e58d54af1b51ee3a3e2baff
#
_entry.id   c3ccca284e58d54af1b51ee3a3e2baff
#
_cell.length_a   1.000
_cell.length_b   1.000
_cell.length_c   1.000
_cell.angle_alpha   90.00
_cell.angle_beta   90.00
_cell.angle_gamma   90.00
#
_symmetry.space_group_name_H-M   'P 1'
#
loop_
_entity.id
_entity.type
_entity.pdbx_description
1 polymer ?
#
loop_
_entity_poly.entity_id
_entity_poly.type
_entity_poly.pdbx_seq_one_letter_code
_entity_poly.pdbx_strand_id
1 'polypeptide(L)'
;MKPIQTPNLPTNDVTTLIIDGRAPDKIIEELRARKILIIQTRAHPDVYPAIAYHPDIVLHHIDENIIVYAPNTPQPLIDELSEIGYEMKRGYTLLGNKYPHTIAYNIARVGNYAFHDTRYTDTVVKELLLERGIELIHVKQGYSKCLTCIVNQNSIITSDVEIYKKATAVGIDALLIEPDKSIKLEPFDMGFLGGATGLIGKYKLAFTGALEFHKNSKEILSFLSLKTVDVVMLNDERLMDLGTIIPIMQK
;
A
#
# COMPACT_ATOMS: atom_id res chain seq x y z
N MET A 1 -2.73 -15.11 -16.31
CA MET A 1 -2.69 -14.14 -15.20
C MET A 1 -3.66 -14.60 -14.15
N LYS A 2 -3.30 -14.47 -12.89
CA LYS A 2 -4.16 -14.84 -11.76
C LYS A 2 -4.10 -13.75 -10.68
N PRO A 3 -5.15 -13.57 -9.87
CA PRO A 3 -5.13 -12.66 -8.72
C PRO A 3 -4.01 -13.01 -7.74
N ILE A 4 -3.52 -11.98 -7.05
CA ILE A 4 -2.56 -12.17 -5.95
C ILE A 4 -3.32 -12.65 -4.73
N GLN A 5 -2.96 -13.82 -4.20
CA GLN A 5 -3.69 -14.46 -3.12
C GLN A 5 -3.60 -13.70 -1.79
N THR A 6 -2.40 -13.28 -1.44
CA THR A 6 -2.20 -12.48 -0.22
C THR A 6 -1.93 -11.03 -0.61
N PRO A 7 -2.71 -10.07 -0.13
CA PRO A 7 -2.54 -8.66 -0.45
C PRO A 7 -1.10 -8.18 -0.29
N ASN A 8 -0.61 -7.41 -1.26
CA ASN A 8 0.75 -6.87 -1.35
C ASN A 8 1.89 -7.90 -1.50
N LEU A 9 1.60 -9.20 -1.51
CA LEU A 9 2.61 -10.29 -1.49
C LEU A 9 2.52 -11.17 -2.75
N PRO A 10 3.00 -10.71 -3.90
CA PRO A 10 3.05 -11.52 -5.11
C PRO A 10 4.01 -12.70 -4.93
N THR A 11 3.64 -13.87 -5.45
CA THR A 11 4.48 -15.06 -5.49
C THR A 11 5.22 -15.27 -6.81
N ASN A 12 4.85 -14.46 -7.82
CA ASN A 12 5.44 -14.42 -9.17
C ASN A 12 5.62 -12.97 -9.62
N ASP A 13 6.08 -12.76 -10.86
CA ASP A 13 6.12 -11.41 -11.45
C ASP A 13 4.72 -10.84 -11.55
N VAL A 14 4.57 -9.60 -11.11
CA VAL A 14 3.31 -8.85 -11.21
C VAL A 14 3.02 -8.52 -12.67
N THR A 15 1.77 -8.67 -13.06
CA THR A 15 1.28 -8.35 -14.41
C THR A 15 0.31 -7.18 -14.43
N THR A 16 -0.32 -6.86 -13.29
CA THR A 16 -1.21 -5.71 -13.16
C THR A 16 -1.11 -5.13 -11.74
N LEU A 17 -1.09 -3.81 -11.65
CA LEU A 17 -1.08 -3.08 -10.39
C LEU A 17 -1.97 -1.84 -10.42
N ILE A 18 -2.34 -1.34 -9.24
CA ILE A 18 -3.03 -0.06 -9.05
C ILE A 18 -2.01 0.95 -8.53
N ILE A 19 -2.07 2.18 -9.04
CA ILE A 19 -1.23 3.30 -8.60
C ILE A 19 -2.02 4.62 -8.63
N ASP A 20 -1.56 5.60 -7.88
CA ASP A 20 -2.08 6.99 -7.91
C ASP A 20 -2.09 7.53 -9.35
N GLY A 21 -3.23 8.09 -9.77
CA GLY A 21 -3.40 8.65 -11.11
C GLY A 21 -2.50 9.85 -11.44
N ARG A 22 -1.81 10.40 -10.45
CA ARG A 22 -0.83 11.49 -10.61
C ARG A 22 0.61 10.97 -10.68
N ALA A 23 0.81 9.65 -10.69
CA ALA A 23 2.15 9.08 -10.80
C ALA A 23 2.88 9.68 -12.03
N PRO A 24 4.11 10.17 -11.86
CA PRO A 24 4.90 10.73 -12.96
C PRO A 24 5.05 9.77 -14.15
N ASP A 25 5.04 10.30 -15.37
CA ASP A 25 5.16 9.52 -16.60
C ASP A 25 6.37 8.57 -16.58
N LYS A 26 7.48 9.01 -16.01
CA LYS A 26 8.69 8.18 -15.88
C LYS A 26 8.44 6.90 -15.07
N ILE A 27 7.68 6.98 -13.98
CA ILE A 27 7.28 5.81 -13.17
C ILE A 27 6.38 4.89 -14.00
N ILE A 28 5.43 5.46 -14.71
CA ILE A 28 4.50 4.71 -15.58
C ILE A 28 5.25 3.99 -16.71
N GLU A 29 6.19 4.67 -17.35
CA GLU A 29 7.02 4.10 -18.42
C GLU A 29 7.91 2.96 -17.90
N GLU A 30 8.54 3.13 -16.73
CA GLU A 30 9.37 2.11 -16.10
C GLU A 30 8.57 0.84 -15.73
N LEU A 31 7.34 1.01 -15.26
CA LEU A 31 6.44 -0.12 -14.99
C LEU A 31 5.98 -0.80 -16.30
N ARG A 32 5.62 -0.03 -17.32
CA ARG A 32 5.24 -0.56 -18.65
C ARG A 32 6.39 -1.28 -19.35
N ALA A 33 7.63 -0.80 -19.22
CA ALA A 33 8.81 -1.47 -19.76
C ALA A 33 8.99 -2.88 -19.16
N ARG A 34 8.48 -3.12 -17.96
CA ARG A 34 8.42 -4.43 -17.28
C ARG A 34 7.19 -5.25 -17.66
N LYS A 35 6.40 -4.79 -18.65
CA LYS A 35 5.17 -5.43 -19.14
C LYS A 35 4.08 -5.53 -18.04
N ILE A 36 4.02 -4.55 -17.16
CA ILE A 36 2.99 -4.43 -16.12
C ILE A 36 1.88 -3.54 -16.66
N LEU A 37 0.64 -4.02 -16.62
CA LEU A 37 -0.55 -3.22 -16.86
C LEU A 37 -0.83 -2.35 -15.63
N ILE A 38 -1.23 -1.10 -15.86
CA ILE A 38 -1.36 -0.11 -14.82
C ILE A 38 -2.79 0.41 -14.78
N ILE A 39 -3.45 0.23 -13.65
CA ILE A 39 -4.74 0.86 -13.34
C ILE A 39 -4.43 2.11 -12.53
N GLN A 40 -4.73 3.28 -13.10
CA GLN A 40 -4.54 4.56 -12.44
C GLN A 40 -5.83 4.99 -11.74
N THR A 41 -5.73 5.31 -10.45
CA THR A 41 -6.86 5.84 -9.69
C THR A 41 -7.28 7.22 -10.20
N ARG A 42 -8.51 7.61 -9.87
CA ARG A 42 -9.07 8.94 -10.15
C ARG A 42 -9.22 9.73 -8.85
N ALA A 43 -9.30 11.05 -8.96
CA ALA A 43 -9.54 11.91 -7.80
C ALA A 43 -10.83 11.49 -7.08
N HIS A 44 -10.74 11.18 -5.80
CA HIS A 44 -11.91 10.99 -4.95
C HIS A 44 -12.49 12.37 -4.56
N PRO A 45 -13.76 12.67 -4.87
CA PRO A 45 -14.31 14.02 -4.73
C PRO A 45 -14.40 14.50 -3.27
N ASP A 46 -14.55 13.57 -2.33
CA ASP A 46 -14.75 13.89 -0.91
C ASP A 46 -13.46 13.80 -0.06
N VAL A 47 -12.32 13.44 -0.66
CA VAL A 47 -11.03 13.32 0.03
C VAL A 47 -10.18 14.54 -0.29
N TYR A 48 -9.42 15.05 0.69
CA TYR A 48 -8.56 16.21 0.46
C TYR A 48 -7.47 15.92 -0.59
N PRO A 49 -7.03 16.96 -1.36
CA PRO A 49 -6.26 16.77 -2.59
C PRO A 49 -4.97 15.96 -2.47
N ALA A 50 -4.25 16.07 -1.34
CA ALA A 50 -2.98 15.37 -1.18
C ALA A 50 -3.09 13.85 -1.36
N ILE A 51 -4.18 13.24 -0.86
CA ILE A 51 -4.39 11.78 -0.88
C ILE A 51 -5.62 11.37 -1.69
N ALA A 52 -6.24 12.29 -2.45
CA ALA A 52 -7.47 12.00 -3.19
C ALA A 52 -7.30 10.93 -4.28
N TYR A 53 -6.08 10.68 -4.73
CA TYR A 53 -5.77 9.65 -5.72
C TYR A 53 -5.13 8.39 -5.12
N HIS A 54 -4.83 8.38 -3.82
CA HIS A 54 -4.17 7.24 -3.17
C HIS A 54 -5.04 5.98 -3.21
N PRO A 55 -4.58 4.87 -3.83
CA PRO A 55 -5.38 3.66 -3.91
C PRO A 55 -5.66 3.02 -2.55
N ASP A 56 -4.71 3.06 -1.62
CA ASP A 56 -4.84 2.51 -0.27
C ASP A 56 -5.78 3.30 0.65
N ILE A 57 -6.27 4.47 0.21
CA ILE A 57 -7.33 5.23 0.89
C ILE A 57 -8.71 4.75 0.46
N VAL A 58 -8.90 4.42 -0.82
CA VAL A 58 -10.23 4.17 -1.41
C VAL A 58 -10.62 2.70 -1.40
N LEU A 59 -9.66 1.78 -1.28
CA LEU A 59 -9.90 0.33 -1.32
C LEU A 59 -8.95 -0.45 -0.41
N HIS A 60 -9.38 -1.67 -0.06
CA HIS A 60 -8.57 -2.67 0.61
C HIS A 60 -8.70 -4.03 -0.10
N HIS A 61 -7.59 -4.58 -0.55
CA HIS A 61 -7.54 -5.93 -1.08
C HIS A 61 -7.61 -6.92 0.08
N ILE A 62 -8.62 -7.80 0.09
CA ILE A 62 -8.84 -8.76 1.17
C ILE A 62 -8.02 -10.03 0.95
N ASP A 63 -8.23 -10.70 -0.17
CA ASP A 63 -7.50 -11.88 -0.64
C ASP A 63 -7.88 -12.18 -2.09
N GLU A 64 -7.14 -13.07 -2.73
CA GLU A 64 -7.42 -13.54 -4.09
C GLU A 64 -8.05 -12.46 -4.97
N ASN A 65 -9.32 -12.60 -5.32
CA ASN A 65 -10.05 -11.68 -6.19
C ASN A 65 -11.06 -10.80 -5.43
N ILE A 66 -10.96 -10.65 -4.10
CA ILE A 66 -11.89 -9.83 -3.32
C ILE A 66 -11.24 -8.50 -2.93
N ILE A 67 -11.87 -7.41 -3.37
CA ILE A 67 -11.52 -6.04 -2.98
C ILE A 67 -12.74 -5.37 -2.34
N VAL A 68 -12.55 -4.77 -1.15
CA VAL A 68 -13.54 -3.88 -0.53
C VAL A 68 -13.19 -2.44 -0.89
N TYR A 69 -14.19 -1.66 -1.29
CA TYR A 69 -14.02 -0.25 -1.66
C TYR A 69 -14.97 0.67 -0.89
N ALA A 70 -14.56 1.91 -0.68
CA ALA A 70 -15.39 2.92 -0.04
C ALA A 70 -16.64 3.21 -0.88
N PRO A 71 -17.87 3.33 -0.27
CA PRO A 71 -19.13 3.47 -1.02
C PRO A 71 -19.19 4.65 -1.99
N ASN A 72 -18.38 5.67 -1.76
CA ASN A 72 -18.28 6.87 -2.59
C ASN A 72 -17.03 6.88 -3.51
N THR A 73 -16.38 5.74 -3.72
CA THR A 73 -15.28 5.60 -4.68
C THR A 73 -15.77 5.85 -6.11
N PRO A 74 -15.02 6.57 -6.97
CA PRO A 74 -15.37 6.80 -8.37
C PRO A 74 -15.61 5.49 -9.14
N GLN A 75 -16.77 5.37 -9.78
CA GLN A 75 -17.24 4.16 -10.46
C GLN A 75 -16.25 3.58 -11.49
N PRO A 76 -15.54 4.39 -12.31
CA PRO A 76 -14.60 3.83 -13.30
C PRO A 76 -13.53 2.91 -12.73
N LEU A 77 -13.02 3.15 -11.50
CA LEU A 77 -12.06 2.26 -10.86
C LEU A 77 -12.69 0.91 -10.50
N ILE A 78 -13.95 0.93 -10.06
CA ILE A 78 -14.69 -0.28 -9.69
C ILE A 78 -14.94 -1.13 -10.94
N ASP A 79 -15.34 -0.48 -12.05
CA ASP A 79 -15.63 -1.14 -13.33
C ASP A 79 -14.34 -1.80 -13.89
N GLU A 80 -13.24 -1.07 -13.95
CA GLU A 80 -11.94 -1.59 -14.42
C GLU A 80 -11.49 -2.82 -13.61
N LEU A 81 -11.64 -2.80 -12.28
CA LEU A 81 -11.28 -3.93 -11.42
C LEU A 81 -12.24 -5.12 -11.58
N SER A 82 -13.54 -4.86 -11.76
CA SER A 82 -14.53 -5.90 -12.05
C SER A 82 -14.29 -6.58 -13.40
N GLU A 83 -13.94 -5.82 -14.44
CA GLU A 83 -13.63 -6.33 -15.79
C GLU A 83 -12.45 -7.31 -15.82
N ILE A 84 -11.47 -7.13 -14.95
CA ILE A 84 -10.33 -8.05 -14.82
C ILE A 84 -10.57 -9.20 -13.85
N GLY A 85 -11.81 -9.34 -13.32
CA GLY A 85 -12.26 -10.50 -12.56
C GLY A 85 -12.26 -10.34 -11.04
N TYR A 86 -12.14 -9.10 -10.53
CA TYR A 86 -12.29 -8.85 -9.09
C TYR A 86 -13.76 -8.81 -8.66
N GLU A 87 -14.06 -9.48 -7.55
CA GLU A 87 -15.31 -9.32 -6.82
C GLU A 87 -15.22 -8.05 -5.97
N MET A 88 -15.89 -6.99 -6.44
CA MET A 88 -15.90 -5.69 -5.80
C MET A 88 -16.98 -5.64 -4.71
N LYS A 89 -16.56 -5.68 -3.44
CA LYS A 89 -17.46 -5.55 -2.29
C LYS A 89 -17.55 -4.11 -1.83
N ARG A 90 -18.76 -3.60 -1.76
CA ARG A 90 -19.00 -2.26 -1.25
C ARG A 90 -18.83 -2.25 0.27
N GLY A 91 -17.93 -1.42 0.80
CA GLY A 91 -17.77 -1.16 2.22
C GLY A 91 -18.96 -0.38 2.80
N TYR A 92 -18.91 -0.16 4.10
CA TYR A 92 -19.95 0.60 4.81
C TYR A 92 -19.55 2.06 5.02
N THR A 93 -18.26 2.32 5.26
CA THR A 93 -17.74 3.62 5.69
C THR A 93 -17.50 4.54 4.48
N LEU A 94 -18.20 5.66 4.43
CA LEU A 94 -17.95 6.74 3.48
C LEU A 94 -16.64 7.45 3.83
N LEU A 95 -15.85 7.76 2.82
CA LEU A 95 -14.70 8.63 2.99
C LEU A 95 -15.14 10.10 3.06
N GLY A 96 -14.37 10.91 3.79
CA GLY A 96 -14.57 12.35 3.94
C GLY A 96 -13.26 13.12 3.80
N ASN A 97 -13.29 14.43 4.02
CA ASN A 97 -12.18 15.33 3.73
C ASN A 97 -11.23 15.60 4.92
N LYS A 98 -11.44 14.92 6.05
CA LYS A 98 -10.63 15.13 7.27
C LYS A 98 -10.40 13.80 7.99
N TYR A 99 -9.23 13.67 8.61
CA TYR A 99 -8.97 12.63 9.60
C TYR A 99 -10.03 12.67 10.72
N PRO A 100 -10.59 11.53 11.16
CA PRO A 100 -10.27 10.16 10.77
C PRO A 100 -11.12 9.58 9.62
N HIS A 101 -11.92 10.40 8.92
CA HIS A 101 -12.82 9.92 7.86
C HIS A 101 -12.11 9.50 6.56
N THR A 102 -10.78 9.52 6.53
CA THR A 102 -9.95 9.12 5.37
C THR A 102 -9.24 7.78 5.55
N ILE A 103 -9.40 7.10 6.70
CA ILE A 103 -8.50 5.99 7.04
C ILE A 103 -9.14 4.60 6.98
N ALA A 104 -10.44 4.50 6.82
CA ALA A 104 -11.21 3.25 7.01
C ALA A 104 -10.69 2.02 6.23
N TYR A 105 -9.98 2.24 5.12
CA TYR A 105 -9.44 1.20 4.22
C TYR A 105 -7.90 1.15 4.22
N ASN A 106 -7.22 2.08 4.89
CA ASN A 106 -5.75 2.18 4.90
C ASN A 106 -5.08 1.23 5.92
N ILE A 107 -5.25 -0.07 5.71
CA ILE A 107 -4.87 -1.12 6.65
C ILE A 107 -3.58 -1.78 6.19
N ALA A 108 -2.58 -1.87 7.07
CA ALA A 108 -1.34 -2.59 6.78
C ALA A 108 -1.52 -4.10 6.99
N ARG A 109 -1.78 -4.84 5.90
CA ARG A 109 -1.90 -6.29 5.91
C ARG A 109 -0.54 -6.95 5.69
N VAL A 110 -0.05 -7.72 6.68
CA VAL A 110 1.24 -8.42 6.66
C VAL A 110 1.04 -9.86 7.09
N GLY A 111 1.19 -10.81 6.18
CA GLY A 111 0.94 -12.22 6.46
C GLY A 111 -0.46 -12.44 7.05
N ASN A 112 -0.55 -12.99 8.26
CA ASN A 112 -1.80 -13.25 8.96
C ASN A 112 -2.24 -12.11 9.90
N TYR A 113 -1.59 -10.95 9.82
CA TYR A 113 -1.85 -9.80 10.67
C TYR A 113 -2.32 -8.59 9.87
N ALA A 114 -3.16 -7.77 10.48
CA ALA A 114 -3.61 -6.50 9.94
C ALA A 114 -3.51 -5.40 11.01
N PHE A 115 -2.65 -4.41 10.77
CA PHE A 115 -2.41 -3.30 11.70
C PHE A 115 -3.24 -2.10 11.29
N HIS A 116 -4.04 -1.59 12.21
CA HIS A 116 -4.86 -0.41 11.95
C HIS A 116 -5.45 0.17 13.24
N ASP A 117 -5.94 1.41 13.19
CA ASP A 117 -6.82 1.92 14.23
C ASP A 117 -8.20 1.24 14.09
N THR A 118 -8.37 0.14 14.82
CA THR A 118 -9.54 -0.75 14.70
C THR A 118 -10.88 -0.10 15.07
N ARG A 119 -10.86 1.12 15.61
CA ARG A 119 -12.06 1.93 15.87
C ARG A 119 -12.65 2.50 14.58
N TYR A 120 -11.82 2.68 13.56
CA TYR A 120 -12.15 3.30 12.28
C TYR A 120 -12.04 2.35 11.09
N THR A 121 -11.64 1.10 11.31
CA THR A 121 -11.65 0.07 10.26
C THR A 121 -13.08 -0.14 9.75
N ASP A 122 -13.26 -0.09 8.45
CA ASP A 122 -14.57 -0.41 7.83
C ASP A 122 -15.09 -1.77 8.30
N THR A 123 -16.39 -1.86 8.59
CA THR A 123 -16.99 -3.07 9.17
C THR A 123 -16.94 -4.26 8.22
N VAL A 124 -17.17 -4.05 6.91
CA VAL A 124 -17.10 -5.10 5.89
C VAL A 124 -15.67 -5.63 5.77
N VAL A 125 -14.66 -4.73 5.76
CA VAL A 125 -13.25 -5.13 5.76
C VAL A 125 -12.93 -5.94 7.03
N LYS A 126 -13.35 -5.46 8.19
CA LYS A 126 -13.11 -6.13 9.48
C LYS A 126 -13.69 -7.53 9.52
N GLU A 127 -14.94 -7.70 9.11
CA GLU A 127 -15.64 -9.00 9.07
C GLU A 127 -14.92 -9.97 8.14
N LEU A 128 -14.61 -9.54 6.90
CA LEU A 128 -13.94 -10.38 5.92
C LEU A 128 -12.52 -10.78 6.34
N LEU A 129 -11.78 -9.91 7.02
CA LEU A 129 -10.47 -10.27 7.56
C LEU A 129 -10.58 -11.31 8.69
N LEU A 130 -11.53 -11.14 9.61
CA LEU A 130 -11.77 -12.07 10.72
C LEU A 130 -12.23 -13.46 10.21
N GLU A 131 -13.14 -13.52 9.23
CA GLU A 131 -13.57 -14.75 8.59
C GLU A 131 -12.40 -15.56 7.98
N ARG A 132 -11.34 -14.89 7.58
CA ARG A 132 -10.11 -15.48 7.03
C ARG A 132 -9.04 -15.78 8.07
N GLY A 133 -9.39 -15.66 9.34
CA GLY A 133 -8.46 -15.90 10.44
C GLY A 133 -7.33 -14.86 10.53
N ILE A 134 -7.55 -13.64 9.99
CA ILE A 134 -6.58 -12.57 10.08
C ILE A 134 -6.73 -11.85 11.41
N GLU A 135 -5.64 -11.78 12.15
CA GLU A 135 -5.60 -11.09 13.43
C GLU A 135 -5.51 -9.57 13.23
N LEU A 136 -6.52 -8.85 13.73
CA LEU A 136 -6.55 -7.40 13.73
C LEU A 136 -5.79 -6.85 14.94
N ILE A 137 -4.65 -6.25 14.72
CA ILE A 137 -3.81 -5.64 15.75
C ILE A 137 -4.11 -4.14 15.81
N HIS A 138 -4.67 -3.72 16.93
CA HIS A 138 -4.96 -2.30 17.16
C HIS A 138 -3.67 -1.49 17.35
N VAL A 139 -3.55 -0.42 16.58
CA VAL A 139 -2.57 0.66 16.71
C VAL A 139 -3.30 2.01 16.64
N LYS A 140 -2.77 3.05 17.26
CA LYS A 140 -3.36 4.40 17.21
C LYS A 140 -3.00 5.14 15.91
N GLN A 141 -2.68 4.41 14.86
CA GLN A 141 -2.28 4.93 13.55
C GLN A 141 -3.33 4.60 12.50
N GLY A 142 -3.90 5.64 11.89
CA GLY A 142 -4.92 5.47 10.85
C GLY A 142 -4.35 5.25 9.45
N TYR A 143 -3.21 5.87 9.13
CA TYR A 143 -2.53 5.67 7.84
C TYR A 143 -1.53 4.51 7.92
N SER A 144 -1.98 3.38 8.45
CA SER A 144 -1.10 2.26 8.76
C SER A 144 -0.42 1.69 7.51
N LYS A 145 -1.13 1.61 6.37
CA LYS A 145 -0.54 1.11 5.12
C LYS A 145 0.48 2.07 4.53
N CYS A 146 0.16 3.36 4.48
CA CYS A 146 1.10 4.38 4.01
C CYS A 146 2.40 4.41 4.84
N LEU A 147 2.31 4.14 6.15
CA LEU A 147 3.47 4.10 7.06
C LEU A 147 4.22 2.77 7.04
N THR A 148 3.65 1.72 6.43
CA THR A 148 4.25 0.38 6.44
C THR A 148 4.65 -0.06 5.03
N CYS A 149 5.94 -0.10 4.78
CA CYS A 149 6.51 -0.77 3.62
C CYS A 149 6.54 -2.27 3.89
N ILE A 150 5.79 -3.03 3.10
CA ILE A 150 5.71 -4.50 3.21
C ILE A 150 6.84 -5.11 2.39
N VAL A 151 7.75 -5.81 3.05
CA VAL A 151 8.94 -6.41 2.42
C VAL A 151 8.68 -7.86 2.03
N ASN A 152 8.05 -8.63 2.90
CA ASN A 152 7.56 -9.99 2.65
C ASN A 152 6.49 -10.34 3.71
N GLN A 153 6.05 -11.60 3.75
CA GLN A 153 5.00 -12.05 4.68
C GLN A 153 5.35 -11.90 6.17
N ASN A 154 6.63 -11.75 6.51
CA ASN A 154 7.12 -11.70 7.89
C ASN A 154 8.07 -10.51 8.14
N SER A 155 8.16 -9.55 7.22
CA SER A 155 9.10 -8.44 7.36
C SER A 155 8.52 -7.13 6.83
N ILE A 156 8.73 -6.04 7.59
CA ILE A 156 8.26 -4.69 7.26
C ILE A 156 9.34 -3.63 7.55
N ILE A 157 9.17 -2.45 6.94
CA ILE A 157 9.88 -1.22 7.32
C ILE A 157 8.83 -0.18 7.68
N THR A 158 8.97 0.48 8.80
CA THR A 158 8.01 1.50 9.25
C THR A 158 8.71 2.63 9.99
N SER A 159 8.13 3.83 9.93
CA SER A 159 8.53 4.96 10.77
C SER A 159 7.62 5.15 12.00
N ASP A 160 6.60 4.31 12.15
CA ASP A 160 5.70 4.34 13.30
C ASP A 160 6.17 3.40 14.42
N VAL A 161 6.46 3.97 15.59
CA VAL A 161 6.99 3.24 16.75
C VAL A 161 5.98 2.22 17.31
N GLU A 162 4.68 2.51 17.23
CA GLU A 162 3.66 1.59 17.75
C GLU A 162 3.47 0.40 16.81
N ILE A 163 3.42 0.63 15.50
CA ILE A 163 3.41 -0.44 14.50
C ILE A 163 4.65 -1.32 14.65
N TYR A 164 5.85 -0.72 14.77
CA TYR A 164 7.09 -1.45 15.00
C TYR A 164 7.00 -2.37 16.22
N LYS A 165 6.60 -1.83 17.38
CA LYS A 165 6.50 -2.61 18.63
C LYS A 165 5.46 -3.73 18.55
N LYS A 166 4.30 -3.46 17.94
CA LYS A 166 3.24 -4.47 17.78
C LYS A 166 3.62 -5.55 16.79
N ALA A 167 4.27 -5.19 15.68
CA ALA A 167 4.77 -6.13 14.69
C ALA A 167 5.83 -7.08 15.26
N THR A 168 6.82 -6.53 15.96
CA THR A 168 7.86 -7.34 16.61
C THR A 168 7.30 -8.26 17.71
N ALA A 169 6.29 -7.82 18.45
CA ALA A 169 5.64 -8.62 19.49
C ALA A 169 4.93 -9.89 18.93
N VAL A 170 4.51 -9.87 17.65
CA VAL A 170 3.90 -11.02 16.98
C VAL A 170 4.88 -11.76 16.05
N GLY A 171 6.17 -11.50 16.18
CA GLY A 171 7.23 -12.21 15.44
C GLY A 171 7.48 -11.70 14.02
N ILE A 172 6.95 -10.55 13.64
CA ILE A 172 7.30 -9.89 12.37
C ILE A 172 8.64 -9.19 12.56
N ASP A 173 9.57 -9.44 11.65
CA ASP A 173 10.85 -8.73 11.61
C ASP A 173 10.66 -7.32 11.05
N ALA A 174 10.89 -6.32 11.86
CA ALA A 174 10.60 -4.95 11.53
C ALA A 174 11.85 -4.06 11.61
N LEU A 175 12.08 -3.23 10.59
CA LEU A 175 13.04 -2.15 10.64
C LEU A 175 12.29 -0.85 11.01
N LEU A 176 12.69 -0.25 12.12
CA LEU A 176 12.23 1.09 12.48
C LEU A 176 13.17 2.12 11.84
N ILE A 177 12.60 3.01 11.05
CA ILE A 177 13.30 4.14 10.44
C ILE A 177 12.78 5.46 11.02
N GLU A 178 13.52 6.53 10.82
CA GLU A 178 13.05 7.86 11.17
C GLU A 178 12.15 8.45 10.07
N PRO A 179 11.13 9.27 10.42
CA PRO A 179 10.39 10.08 9.45
C PRO A 179 11.33 10.97 8.64
N ASP A 180 11.14 11.05 7.31
CA ASP A 180 12.06 11.76 6.42
C ASP A 180 11.34 12.66 5.40
N LYS A 181 11.71 13.95 5.40
CA LYS A 181 11.19 14.96 4.47
C LYS A 181 11.65 14.76 3.02
N SER A 182 12.51 13.79 2.74
CA SER A 182 12.86 13.42 1.36
C SER A 182 11.73 12.72 0.62
N ILE A 183 10.71 12.20 1.33
CA ILE A 183 9.51 11.61 0.71
C ILE A 183 8.50 12.72 0.47
N LYS A 184 8.22 13.03 -0.80
CA LYS A 184 7.28 14.10 -1.20
C LYS A 184 5.82 13.67 -1.01
N LEU A 185 5.00 14.56 -0.44
CA LEU A 185 3.53 14.49 -0.41
C LEU A 185 2.96 15.90 -0.30
N GLU A 186 2.82 16.60 -1.41
CA GLU A 186 2.32 17.98 -1.38
C GLU A 186 0.82 18.07 -1.04
N PRO A 187 0.40 19.09 -0.26
CA PRO A 187 1.18 20.23 0.30
C PRO A 187 1.84 19.95 1.65
N PHE A 188 1.93 18.71 2.07
CA PHE A 188 2.57 18.34 3.34
C PHE A 188 4.09 18.33 3.21
N ASP A 189 4.76 18.57 4.34
CA ASP A 189 6.22 18.58 4.43
C ASP A 189 6.86 17.19 4.18
N MET A 190 6.06 16.12 4.31
CA MET A 190 6.57 14.75 4.30
C MET A 190 5.46 13.76 3.95
N GLY A 191 5.82 12.80 3.09
CA GLY A 191 5.06 11.57 2.84
C GLY A 191 5.60 10.37 3.63
N PHE A 192 5.10 9.18 3.31
CA PHE A 192 5.40 7.95 4.02
C PHE A 192 6.04 6.89 3.12
N LEU A 193 6.97 6.10 3.67
CA LEU A 193 7.71 5.11 2.90
C LEU A 193 6.80 4.00 2.33
N GLY A 194 5.82 3.52 3.09
CA GLY A 194 4.88 2.52 2.61
C GLY A 194 4.03 3.00 1.44
N GLY A 195 3.68 4.31 1.42
CA GLY A 195 2.99 4.95 0.32
C GLY A 195 3.88 5.14 -0.93
N ALA A 196 5.19 5.11 -0.75
CA ALA A 196 6.19 5.24 -1.82
C ALA A 196 6.72 3.90 -2.34
N THR A 197 6.10 2.76 -1.96
CA THR A 197 6.63 1.42 -2.28
C THR A 197 5.53 0.43 -2.66
N GLY A 198 5.94 -0.69 -3.28
CA GLY A 198 5.12 -1.87 -3.50
C GLY A 198 5.90 -3.00 -4.16
N LEU A 199 5.53 -4.25 -3.86
CA LEU A 199 6.16 -5.41 -4.49
C LEU A 199 5.65 -5.59 -5.93
N ILE A 200 6.56 -5.65 -6.89
CA ILE A 200 6.29 -5.91 -8.31
C ILE A 200 6.71 -7.32 -8.75
N GLY A 201 7.05 -8.15 -7.81
CA GLY A 201 7.41 -9.56 -7.97
C GLY A 201 7.76 -10.16 -6.63
N LYS A 202 7.90 -11.50 -6.56
CA LYS A 202 8.08 -12.27 -5.33
C LYS A 202 9.15 -11.70 -4.37
N TYR A 203 10.23 -11.16 -4.90
CA TYR A 203 11.34 -10.57 -4.14
C TYR A 203 11.81 -9.28 -4.77
N LYS A 204 10.91 -8.52 -5.42
CA LYS A 204 11.23 -7.27 -6.11
C LYS A 204 10.39 -6.14 -5.52
N LEU A 205 11.00 -5.32 -4.69
CA LEU A 205 10.36 -4.15 -4.09
C LEU A 205 10.65 -2.90 -4.93
N ALA A 206 9.59 -2.32 -5.47
CA ALA A 206 9.67 -1.06 -6.21
C ALA A 206 9.56 0.14 -5.26
N PHE A 207 10.34 1.17 -5.56
CA PHE A 207 10.32 2.49 -4.94
C PHE A 207 9.98 3.53 -5.99
N THR A 208 9.14 4.47 -5.66
CA THR A 208 8.71 5.57 -6.56
C THR A 208 9.83 6.55 -6.91
N GLY A 209 10.99 6.44 -6.30
CA GLY A 209 12.16 7.29 -6.52
C GLY A 209 13.43 6.65 -5.99
N ALA A 210 14.52 7.41 -5.96
CA ALA A 210 15.83 6.95 -5.53
C ALA A 210 15.96 7.00 -3.99
N LEU A 211 16.40 5.87 -3.42
CA LEU A 211 16.60 5.72 -1.97
C LEU A 211 17.78 6.55 -1.43
N GLU A 212 18.72 6.96 -2.28
CA GLU A 212 19.89 7.74 -1.85
C GLU A 212 19.53 9.06 -1.18
N PHE A 213 18.35 9.61 -1.47
CA PHE A 213 17.85 10.82 -0.82
C PHE A 213 17.28 10.58 0.59
N HIS A 214 17.01 9.33 0.95
CA HIS A 214 16.47 8.99 2.27
C HIS A 214 17.57 8.83 3.30
N LYS A 215 17.45 9.47 4.47
CA LYS A 215 18.49 9.45 5.51
C LYS A 215 18.82 8.05 6.03
N ASN A 216 17.87 7.12 6.03
CA ASN A 216 18.09 5.73 6.40
C ASN A 216 18.32 4.81 5.18
N SER A 217 18.80 5.34 4.04
CA SER A 217 18.97 4.56 2.82
C SER A 217 19.87 3.32 3.02
N LYS A 218 20.93 3.44 3.78
CA LYS A 218 21.87 2.34 4.05
C LYS A 218 21.23 1.23 4.88
N GLU A 219 20.50 1.59 5.93
CA GLU A 219 19.79 0.66 6.80
C GLU A 219 18.68 -0.06 6.03
N ILE A 220 17.93 0.65 5.20
CA ILE A 220 16.89 0.08 4.33
C ILE A 220 17.50 -0.92 3.36
N LEU A 221 18.56 -0.54 2.62
CA LEU A 221 19.22 -1.42 1.66
C LEU A 221 19.82 -2.65 2.34
N SER A 222 20.45 -2.49 3.51
CA SER A 222 20.99 -3.60 4.30
C SER A 222 19.89 -4.56 4.75
N PHE A 223 18.76 -4.03 5.25
CA PHE A 223 17.61 -4.84 5.68
C PHE A 223 17.02 -5.62 4.51
N LEU A 224 16.81 -4.99 3.36
CA LEU A 224 16.29 -5.64 2.15
C LEU A 224 17.22 -6.74 1.64
N SER A 225 18.53 -6.48 1.65
CA SER A 225 19.56 -7.47 1.28
C SER A 225 19.51 -8.71 2.18
N LEU A 226 19.37 -8.53 3.51
CA LEU A 226 19.21 -9.63 4.47
C LEU A 226 17.92 -10.46 4.21
N LYS A 227 16.90 -9.85 3.59
CA LYS A 227 15.64 -10.51 3.21
C LYS A 227 15.66 -11.05 1.78
N THR A 228 16.79 -10.93 1.08
CA THR A 228 16.94 -11.36 -0.32
C THR A 228 15.90 -10.69 -1.23
N VAL A 229 15.63 -9.40 -0.99
CA VAL A 229 14.70 -8.59 -1.76
C VAL A 229 15.47 -7.62 -2.65
N ASP A 230 15.25 -7.70 -3.95
CA ASP A 230 15.80 -6.80 -4.95
C ASP A 230 15.10 -5.45 -4.90
N VAL A 231 15.89 -4.39 -5.00
CA VAL A 231 15.39 -3.01 -5.04
C VAL A 231 15.23 -2.56 -6.49
N VAL A 232 14.06 -2.02 -6.82
CA VAL A 232 13.75 -1.43 -8.13
C VAL A 232 13.40 0.04 -7.93
N MET A 233 14.25 0.95 -8.36
CA MET A 233 13.95 2.39 -8.37
C MET A 233 13.23 2.75 -9.68
N LEU A 234 12.00 3.27 -9.59
CA LEU A 234 11.18 3.63 -10.74
C LEU A 234 11.46 5.05 -11.25
N ASN A 235 12.21 5.83 -10.50
CA ASN A 235 12.63 7.18 -10.85
C ASN A 235 13.97 7.48 -10.15
N ASP A 236 14.74 8.43 -10.69
CA ASP A 236 16.00 8.93 -10.13
C ASP A 236 15.84 10.19 -9.26
N GLU A 237 14.59 10.65 -9.07
CA GLU A 237 14.25 11.75 -8.17
C GLU A 237 13.98 11.24 -6.74
N ARG A 238 13.66 12.20 -5.84
CA ARG A 238 13.19 11.89 -4.49
C ARG A 238 11.95 11.01 -4.50
N LEU A 239 11.82 10.15 -3.50
CA LEU A 239 10.61 9.34 -3.28
C LEU A 239 9.36 10.21 -3.25
N MET A 240 8.27 9.69 -3.78
CA MET A 240 6.95 10.31 -3.75
C MET A 240 5.95 9.33 -3.14
N ASP A 241 5.22 9.78 -2.13
CA ASP A 241 4.10 9.03 -1.55
C ASP A 241 2.92 9.08 -2.52
N LEU A 242 2.62 7.94 -3.13
CA LEU A 242 1.55 7.72 -4.10
C LEU A 242 0.46 6.78 -3.54
N GLY A 243 0.37 6.67 -2.21
CA GLY A 243 -0.62 5.81 -1.56
C GLY A 243 -0.44 4.33 -1.89
N THR A 244 0.81 3.88 -1.97
CA THR A 244 1.20 2.50 -2.26
C THR A 244 1.06 2.11 -3.75
N ILE A 245 2.03 1.36 -4.25
CA ILE A 245 1.91 0.58 -5.48
C ILE A 245 1.24 -0.74 -5.08
N ILE A 246 -0.03 -0.95 -5.47
CA ILE A 246 -0.80 -2.14 -5.06
C ILE A 246 -0.77 -3.19 -6.17
N PRO A 247 0.01 -4.27 -6.03
CA PRO A 247 -0.01 -5.36 -6.99
C PRO A 247 -1.34 -6.13 -6.84
N ILE A 248 -1.96 -6.48 -7.99
CA ILE A 248 -3.25 -7.19 -7.99
C ILE A 248 -3.23 -8.48 -8.81
N MET A 249 -2.54 -8.50 -9.96
CA MET A 249 -2.43 -9.72 -10.79
C MET A 249 -0.97 -10.12 -10.98
N GLN A 250 -0.73 -11.43 -11.14
CA GLN A 250 0.60 -12.02 -11.37
C GLN A 250 0.54 -13.13 -12.43
N LYS A 251 1.72 -13.55 -12.92
CA LYS A 251 1.87 -14.71 -13.82
C LYS A 251 1.36 -16.01 -13.20
#